data_40666d4b4a5938ae02b9bb3094d81f40
#
_entry.id   40666d4b4a5938ae02b9bb3094d81f40
#
_cell.length_a   1.000
_cell.length_b   1.000
_cell.length_c   1.000
_cell.angle_alpha   90.00
_cell.angle_beta   90.00
_cell.angle_gamma   90.00
#
_symmetry.space_group_name_H-M   'P 1'
#
loop_
_entity.id
_entity.type
_entity.pdbx_description
1 polymer ?
#
loop_
_entity_poly.entity_id
_entity_poly.type
_entity_poly.pdbx_seq_one_letter_code
_entity_poly.pdbx_strand_id
1 'polypeptide(L)'
;MTSNESDNPEGAADESSSGSDIDSELAEMLETATGELVDVETVIGELVDEDSDSAAAAVEHDLDSLAAERDEMRSTAQRLQADFENFKKRSARETAAAGESAVARFIEQLLPVLDAFERAVDAVAGADETVRRGVELAFGEFTSTLGRNGVVRIEALGQPFDPNLHEAVAHEETGEHEAPVVVEELRAGYRLNNKVIRTTMVKVAQ
;
A
#
# COMPACT_ATOMS: atom_id res chain seq x y z
N MET A 1 -49.42 -8.97 -24.60
CA MET A 1 -48.93 -8.17 -25.72
C MET A 1 -48.31 -6.91 -25.11
N THR A 2 -47.05 -6.69 -25.11
CA THR A 2 -45.86 -7.04 -25.88
C THR A 2 -44.65 -6.96 -24.94
N SER A 3 -43.81 -7.92 -25.05
CA SER A 3 -42.45 -8.03 -24.49
C SER A 3 -41.62 -6.83 -24.89
N ASN A 4 -40.78 -6.34 -23.98
CA ASN A 4 -39.52 -5.73 -24.36
C ASN A 4 -38.43 -6.15 -23.35
N GLU A 5 -37.75 -7.16 -23.75
CA GLU A 5 -36.50 -7.69 -23.26
C GLU A 5 -35.42 -6.73 -23.74
N SER A 6 -34.77 -6.01 -22.84
CA SER A 6 -33.52 -5.31 -23.11
C SER A 6 -32.41 -5.94 -22.32
N ASP A 7 -31.77 -6.81 -23.04
CA ASP A 7 -30.44 -7.37 -22.88
C ASP A 7 -29.43 -6.32 -22.36
N ASN A 8 -28.84 -6.61 -21.21
CA ASN A 8 -27.71 -5.86 -20.67
C ASN A 8 -26.49 -6.78 -20.76
N PRO A 9 -25.53 -6.54 -21.64
CA PRO A 9 -24.31 -7.32 -21.66
C PRO A 9 -23.41 -6.89 -20.49
N GLU A 10 -23.20 -7.81 -19.59
CA GLU A 10 -22.14 -7.82 -18.63
C GLU A 10 -20.78 -7.65 -19.33
N GLY A 11 -20.16 -6.51 -19.13
CA GLY A 11 -18.77 -6.26 -19.43
C GLY A 11 -17.94 -6.31 -18.16
N ALA A 12 -17.78 -7.48 -17.58
CA ALA A 12 -16.73 -7.68 -16.59
C ALA A 12 -15.39 -7.71 -17.33
N ALA A 13 -14.67 -6.61 -17.31
CA ALA A 13 -13.29 -6.54 -17.76
C ALA A 13 -12.42 -7.30 -16.76
N ASP A 14 -12.01 -8.49 -17.18
CA ASP A 14 -10.99 -9.30 -16.55
C ASP A 14 -9.61 -8.63 -16.76
N GLU A 15 -9.23 -7.73 -15.88
CA GLU A 15 -7.91 -7.07 -15.91
C GLU A 15 -6.80 -7.87 -15.21
N SER A 16 -7.07 -9.09 -14.75
CA SER A 16 -6.10 -9.92 -14.02
C SER A 16 -5.22 -10.81 -14.90
N SER A 17 -5.52 -10.93 -16.21
CA SER A 17 -4.82 -11.82 -17.15
C SER A 17 -3.57 -11.21 -17.80
N SER A 18 -3.47 -9.89 -17.88
CA SER A 18 -2.43 -9.22 -18.68
C SER A 18 -1.01 -9.29 -18.10
N GLY A 19 -0.86 -9.51 -16.80
CA GLY A 19 0.47 -9.55 -16.16
C GLY A 19 1.19 -10.89 -16.31
N SER A 20 0.44 -12.01 -16.28
CA SER A 20 1.02 -13.36 -16.40
C SER A 20 1.41 -13.70 -17.83
N ASP A 21 0.72 -13.12 -18.82
CA ASP A 21 0.97 -13.41 -20.23
C ASP A 21 2.24 -12.72 -20.71
N ILE A 22 2.54 -11.50 -20.24
CA ILE A 22 3.76 -10.76 -20.56
C ILE A 22 4.99 -11.44 -19.93
N ASP A 23 4.90 -11.91 -18.70
CA ASP A 23 5.99 -12.63 -18.03
C ASP A 23 6.26 -14.00 -18.72
N SER A 24 5.22 -14.64 -19.27
CA SER A 24 5.32 -15.89 -20.02
C SER A 24 5.93 -15.68 -21.41
N GLU A 25 5.52 -14.63 -22.11
CA GLU A 25 6.04 -14.27 -23.44
C GLU A 25 7.50 -13.82 -23.39
N LEU A 26 7.89 -13.07 -22.34
CA LEU A 26 9.29 -12.69 -22.09
C LEU A 26 10.18 -13.90 -21.74
N ALA A 27 9.65 -14.86 -20.97
CA ALA A 27 10.37 -16.09 -20.65
C ALA A 27 10.59 -16.94 -21.92
N GLU A 28 9.58 -17.06 -22.79
CA GLU A 28 9.65 -17.80 -24.04
C GLU A 28 10.58 -17.15 -25.08
N MET A 29 10.60 -15.80 -25.13
CA MET A 29 11.54 -15.05 -25.96
C MET A 29 13.00 -15.20 -25.48
N LEU A 30 13.23 -15.25 -24.17
CA LEU A 30 14.56 -15.48 -23.58
C LEU A 30 15.04 -16.92 -23.82
N GLU A 31 14.15 -17.91 -23.76
CA GLU A 31 14.46 -19.31 -24.02
C GLU A 31 14.73 -19.55 -25.50
N THR A 32 14.01 -18.88 -26.40
CA THR A 32 14.23 -18.92 -27.85
C THR A 32 15.54 -18.24 -28.25
N ALA A 33 15.89 -17.11 -27.62
CA ALA A 33 17.15 -16.41 -27.86
C ALA A 33 18.39 -17.17 -27.35
N THR A 34 18.21 -18.04 -26.34
CA THR A 34 19.28 -18.91 -25.82
C THR A 34 19.36 -20.26 -26.56
N GLY A 35 18.29 -20.67 -27.26
CA GLY A 35 18.20 -21.97 -27.95
C GLY A 35 18.84 -22.01 -29.35
N GLU A 36 19.05 -20.84 -29.96
CA GLU A 36 19.62 -20.75 -31.32
C GLU A 36 21.14 -20.47 -31.32
N LEU A 37 21.85 -21.14 -30.38
CA LEU A 37 23.30 -21.26 -30.50
C LEU A 37 23.60 -22.25 -31.62
N VAL A 38 23.78 -21.72 -32.81
CA VAL A 38 24.36 -22.49 -33.94
C VAL A 38 25.63 -23.16 -33.45
N ASP A 39 25.68 -24.48 -33.59
CA ASP A 39 26.80 -25.30 -33.20
C ASP A 39 28.03 -24.88 -34.03
N VAL A 40 28.88 -24.04 -33.43
CA VAL A 40 30.04 -23.40 -34.07
C VAL A 40 31.08 -24.43 -34.54
N GLU A 41 31.06 -25.63 -33.93
CA GLU A 41 31.96 -26.74 -34.36
C GLU A 41 31.63 -27.26 -35.75
N THR A 42 30.36 -27.20 -36.19
CA THR A 42 29.95 -27.66 -37.52
C THR A 42 30.36 -26.70 -38.65
N VAL A 43 30.48 -25.40 -38.32
CA VAL A 43 30.87 -24.36 -39.34
C VAL A 43 32.37 -24.28 -39.54
N ILE A 44 33.19 -24.64 -38.55
CA ILE A 44 34.63 -24.61 -38.62
C ILE A 44 35.21 -25.77 -39.44
N GLY A 45 34.44 -26.88 -39.58
CA GLY A 45 34.91 -28.09 -40.30
C GLY A 45 34.97 -27.98 -41.84
N GLU A 46 34.41 -26.93 -42.46
CA GLU A 46 34.19 -26.88 -43.90
C GLU A 46 35.07 -25.84 -44.63
N LEU A 47 35.98 -25.12 -43.95
CA LEU A 47 36.82 -24.06 -44.50
C LEU A 47 38.32 -24.23 -44.19
N VAL A 48 38.91 -25.39 -44.55
CA VAL A 48 40.36 -25.56 -44.48
C VAL A 48 40.90 -25.65 -45.89
N ASP A 49 41.23 -24.50 -46.48
CA ASP A 49 42.18 -24.36 -47.59
C ASP A 49 43.18 -23.22 -47.29
N GLU A 50 44.37 -23.31 -47.79
CA GLU A 50 45.67 -22.76 -47.35
C GLU A 50 45.88 -21.22 -47.28
N ASP A 51 44.80 -20.42 -47.22
CA ASP A 51 44.88 -18.97 -46.86
C ASP A 51 44.36 -18.67 -45.44
N SER A 52 44.36 -19.67 -44.53
CA SER A 52 43.52 -19.75 -43.37
C SER A 52 43.95 -18.95 -42.13
N ASP A 53 45.17 -18.57 -41.94
CA ASP A 53 45.63 -17.89 -40.71
C ASP A 53 45.05 -16.48 -40.54
N SER A 54 44.88 -15.75 -41.66
CA SER A 54 44.31 -14.39 -41.62
C SER A 54 42.79 -14.41 -41.50
N ALA A 55 42.11 -15.41 -42.12
CA ALA A 55 40.67 -15.58 -42.03
C ALA A 55 40.26 -16.10 -40.66
N ALA A 56 41.04 -17.04 -40.09
CA ALA A 56 40.80 -17.55 -38.73
C ALA A 56 40.92 -16.44 -37.65
N ALA A 57 41.94 -15.57 -37.77
CA ALA A 57 42.12 -14.45 -36.84
C ALA A 57 40.98 -13.39 -36.95
N ALA A 58 40.47 -13.17 -38.17
CA ALA A 58 39.31 -12.28 -38.37
C ALA A 58 38.01 -12.87 -37.74
N VAL A 59 37.80 -14.18 -37.95
CA VAL A 59 36.64 -14.87 -37.35
C VAL A 59 36.73 -14.91 -35.80
N GLU A 60 37.91 -15.16 -35.22
CA GLU A 60 38.13 -15.09 -33.80
C GLU A 60 37.82 -13.67 -33.24
N HIS A 61 38.30 -12.64 -33.92
CA HIS A 61 38.03 -11.25 -33.54
C HIS A 61 36.52 -10.91 -33.60
N ASP A 62 35.82 -11.37 -34.63
CA ASP A 62 34.39 -11.18 -34.78
C ASP A 62 33.62 -11.97 -33.70
N LEU A 63 34.04 -13.19 -33.37
CA LEU A 63 33.47 -13.99 -32.28
C LEU A 63 33.68 -13.33 -30.93
N ASP A 64 34.86 -12.79 -30.67
CA ASP A 64 35.14 -12.07 -29.41
C ASP A 64 34.29 -10.79 -29.28
N SER A 65 34.13 -10.06 -30.39
CA SER A 65 33.31 -8.85 -30.42
C SER A 65 31.81 -9.19 -30.17
N LEU A 66 31.32 -10.23 -30.85
CA LEU A 66 29.94 -10.72 -30.65
C LEU A 66 29.71 -11.25 -29.24
N ALA A 67 30.73 -11.92 -28.68
CA ALA A 67 30.66 -12.37 -27.29
C ALA A 67 30.59 -11.20 -26.28
N ALA A 68 31.40 -10.14 -26.57
CA ALA A 68 31.36 -8.93 -25.74
C ALA A 68 30.01 -8.19 -25.84
N GLU A 69 29.46 -8.04 -27.05
CA GLU A 69 28.15 -7.43 -27.26
C GLU A 69 27.03 -8.23 -26.57
N ARG A 70 27.06 -9.56 -26.70
CA ARG A 70 26.14 -10.45 -26.01
C ARG A 70 26.20 -10.25 -24.48
N ASP A 71 27.41 -10.19 -23.93
CA ASP A 71 27.59 -10.06 -22.48
C ASP A 71 27.16 -8.67 -21.97
N GLU A 72 27.36 -7.63 -22.77
CA GLU A 72 26.87 -6.28 -22.50
C GLU A 72 25.34 -6.24 -22.54
N MET A 73 24.71 -6.81 -23.58
CA MET A 73 23.26 -6.89 -23.70
C MET A 73 22.66 -7.69 -22.54
N ARG A 74 23.28 -8.82 -22.16
CA ARG A 74 22.85 -9.66 -21.04
C ARG A 74 22.96 -8.91 -19.71
N SER A 75 24.06 -8.21 -19.49
CA SER A 75 24.25 -7.36 -18.31
C SER A 75 23.20 -6.25 -18.23
N THR A 76 22.93 -5.61 -19.36
CA THR A 76 21.93 -4.55 -19.47
C THR A 76 20.52 -5.09 -19.20
N ALA A 77 20.18 -6.25 -19.77
CA ALA A 77 18.89 -6.91 -19.54
C ALA A 77 18.72 -7.31 -18.07
N GLN A 78 19.75 -7.87 -17.44
CA GLN A 78 19.72 -8.21 -16.02
C GLN A 78 19.53 -6.97 -15.11
N ARG A 79 20.21 -5.86 -15.47
CA ARG A 79 20.04 -4.60 -14.74
C ARG A 79 18.62 -4.05 -14.91
N LEU A 80 18.12 -4.06 -16.14
CA LEU A 80 16.76 -3.58 -16.44
C LEU A 80 15.70 -4.42 -15.71
N GLN A 81 15.88 -5.73 -15.67
CA GLN A 81 14.99 -6.62 -14.91
C GLN A 81 15.01 -6.30 -13.42
N ALA A 82 16.20 -6.11 -12.83
CA ALA A 82 16.31 -5.74 -11.41
C ALA A 82 15.67 -4.36 -11.13
N ASP A 83 15.87 -3.40 -12.02
CA ASP A 83 15.26 -2.07 -11.90
C ASP A 83 13.74 -2.13 -12.02
N PHE A 84 13.22 -2.96 -12.94
CA PHE A 84 11.78 -3.18 -13.10
C PHE A 84 11.16 -3.84 -11.85
N GLU A 85 11.80 -4.86 -11.29
CA GLU A 85 11.33 -5.47 -10.03
C GLU A 85 11.32 -4.47 -8.87
N ASN A 86 12.35 -3.65 -8.76
CA ASN A 86 12.42 -2.61 -7.76
C ASN A 86 11.32 -1.55 -7.96
N PHE A 87 11.09 -1.15 -9.23
CA PHE A 87 10.00 -0.25 -9.58
C PHE A 87 8.64 -0.83 -9.22
N LYS A 88 8.36 -2.09 -9.58
CA LYS A 88 7.11 -2.79 -9.27
C LYS A 88 6.86 -2.84 -7.76
N LYS A 89 7.88 -3.21 -6.96
CA LYS A 89 7.80 -3.22 -5.50
C LYS A 89 7.54 -1.82 -4.92
N ARG A 90 8.22 -0.80 -5.44
CA ARG A 90 8.03 0.58 -5.01
C ARG A 90 6.64 1.09 -5.38
N SER A 91 6.21 0.92 -6.62
CA SER A 91 4.89 1.34 -7.09
C SER A 91 3.75 0.69 -6.30
N ALA A 92 3.85 -0.60 -5.99
CA ALA A 92 2.87 -1.29 -5.15
C ALA A 92 2.80 -0.68 -3.73
N ARG A 93 3.95 -0.36 -3.12
CA ARG A 93 3.99 0.30 -1.80
C ARG A 93 3.41 1.71 -1.84
N GLU A 94 3.75 2.49 -2.87
CA GLU A 94 3.24 3.86 -3.06
C GLU A 94 1.73 3.86 -3.26
N THR A 95 1.20 2.91 -4.05
CA THR A 95 -0.25 2.75 -4.27
C THR A 95 -0.97 2.37 -2.98
N ALA A 96 -0.44 1.42 -2.21
CA ALA A 96 -0.99 1.04 -0.90
C ALA A 96 -0.97 2.22 0.08
N ALA A 97 0.15 2.93 0.18
CA ALA A 97 0.30 4.10 1.05
C ALA A 97 -0.64 5.27 0.64
N ALA A 98 -0.84 5.46 -0.66
CA ALA A 98 -1.80 6.45 -1.18
C ALA A 98 -3.24 6.08 -0.80
N GLY A 99 -3.61 4.80 -0.90
CA GLY A 99 -4.91 4.29 -0.46
C GLY A 99 -5.14 4.50 1.03
N GLU A 100 -4.19 4.10 1.88
CA GLU A 100 -4.26 4.33 3.33
C GLU A 100 -4.37 5.81 3.68
N SER A 101 -3.61 6.67 2.98
CA SER A 101 -3.67 8.11 3.19
C SER A 101 -5.00 8.73 2.76
N ALA A 102 -5.63 8.20 1.72
CA ALA A 102 -6.95 8.65 1.29
C ALA A 102 -8.02 8.27 2.31
N VAL A 103 -7.98 7.04 2.83
CA VAL A 103 -8.88 6.59 3.91
C VAL A 103 -8.68 7.42 5.17
N ALA A 104 -7.43 7.65 5.58
CA ALA A 104 -7.13 8.47 6.77
C ALA A 104 -7.72 9.87 6.66
N ARG A 105 -7.55 10.55 5.51
CA ARG A 105 -8.15 11.87 5.25
C ARG A 105 -9.68 11.86 5.27
N PHE A 106 -10.28 10.80 4.73
CA PHE A 106 -11.73 10.65 4.78
C PHE A 106 -12.23 10.49 6.23
N ILE A 107 -11.57 9.65 7.03
CA ILE A 107 -11.89 9.49 8.46
C ILE A 107 -11.71 10.82 9.20
N GLU A 108 -10.64 11.56 8.95
CA GLU A 108 -10.40 12.88 9.56
C GLU A 108 -11.58 13.84 9.32
N GLN A 109 -12.15 13.82 8.11
CA GLN A 109 -13.33 14.63 7.78
C GLN A 109 -14.62 14.14 8.46
N LEU A 110 -14.68 12.86 8.89
CA LEU A 110 -15.79 12.31 9.65
C LEU A 110 -15.69 12.56 11.16
N LEU A 111 -14.49 12.86 11.70
CA LEU A 111 -14.32 13.08 13.13
C LEU A 111 -15.22 14.18 13.71
N PRO A 112 -15.49 15.31 13.02
CA PRO A 112 -16.47 16.30 13.53
C PRO A 112 -17.89 15.72 13.71
N VAL A 113 -18.28 14.73 12.91
CA VAL A 113 -19.57 14.06 13.03
C VAL A 113 -19.58 13.19 14.27
N LEU A 114 -18.49 12.46 14.55
CA LEU A 114 -18.30 11.70 15.79
C LEU A 114 -18.40 12.62 17.02
N ASP A 115 -17.68 13.74 17.01
CA ASP A 115 -17.74 14.74 18.09
C ASP A 115 -19.16 15.30 18.28
N ALA A 116 -19.95 15.43 17.20
CA ALA A 116 -21.33 15.86 17.28
C ALA A 116 -22.23 14.78 17.88
N PHE A 117 -22.00 13.51 17.57
CA PHE A 117 -22.73 12.40 18.18
C PHE A 117 -22.41 12.27 19.68
N GLU A 118 -21.14 12.39 20.09
CA GLU A 118 -20.76 12.40 21.51
C GLU A 118 -21.53 13.49 22.27
N ARG A 119 -21.51 14.73 21.75
CA ARG A 119 -22.30 15.82 22.34
C ARG A 119 -23.83 15.57 22.34
N ALA A 120 -24.34 14.88 21.32
CA ALA A 120 -25.76 14.53 21.26
C ALA A 120 -26.13 13.49 22.33
N VAL A 121 -25.26 12.48 22.55
CA VAL A 121 -25.43 11.50 23.62
C VAL A 121 -25.48 12.20 25.01
N ASP A 122 -24.55 13.13 25.26
CA ASP A 122 -24.51 13.91 26.49
C ASP A 122 -25.74 14.80 26.64
N ALA A 123 -26.19 15.45 25.56
CA ALA A 123 -27.37 16.34 25.58
C ALA A 123 -28.67 15.60 25.85
N VAL A 124 -28.78 14.32 25.46
CA VAL A 124 -29.98 13.51 25.71
C VAL A 124 -29.93 12.73 27.01
N ALA A 125 -28.91 12.91 27.86
CA ALA A 125 -28.78 12.21 29.16
C ALA A 125 -29.99 12.40 30.07
N GLY A 126 -30.66 13.56 30.00
CA GLY A 126 -31.88 13.88 30.72
C GLY A 126 -33.18 13.70 29.93
N ALA A 127 -33.12 13.20 28.70
CA ALA A 127 -34.30 13.01 27.85
C ALA A 127 -35.05 11.72 28.18
N ASP A 128 -36.20 11.50 27.47
CA ASP A 128 -36.94 10.26 27.54
C ASP A 128 -36.03 9.05 27.19
N GLU A 129 -36.22 7.95 27.94
CA GLU A 129 -35.40 6.73 27.81
C GLU A 129 -35.39 6.20 26.37
N THR A 130 -36.50 6.31 25.66
CA THR A 130 -36.63 5.83 24.29
C THR A 130 -35.73 6.64 23.33
N VAL A 131 -35.72 7.97 23.52
CA VAL A 131 -34.90 8.90 22.73
C VAL A 131 -33.41 8.67 23.03
N ARG A 132 -33.05 8.64 24.31
CA ARG A 132 -31.67 8.39 24.76
C ARG A 132 -31.12 7.09 24.17
N ARG A 133 -31.87 5.99 24.36
CA ARG A 133 -31.50 4.68 23.86
C ARG A 133 -31.37 4.65 22.32
N GLY A 134 -32.23 5.36 21.59
CA GLY A 134 -32.15 5.48 20.13
C GLY A 134 -30.86 6.14 19.68
N VAL A 135 -30.45 7.25 20.33
CA VAL A 135 -29.20 7.96 20.01
C VAL A 135 -27.98 7.12 20.36
N GLU A 136 -27.96 6.49 21.54
CA GLU A 136 -26.89 5.60 22.00
C GLU A 136 -26.69 4.41 21.03
N LEU A 137 -27.77 3.78 20.58
CA LEU A 137 -27.70 2.68 19.61
C LEU A 137 -27.15 3.12 18.26
N ALA A 138 -27.60 4.28 17.74
CA ALA A 138 -27.12 4.82 16.49
C ALA A 138 -25.61 5.15 16.55
N PHE A 139 -25.18 5.78 17.66
CA PHE A 139 -23.75 6.08 17.88
C PHE A 139 -22.92 4.80 18.05
N GLY A 140 -23.44 3.81 18.78
CA GLY A 140 -22.78 2.51 18.98
C GLY A 140 -22.60 1.75 17.66
N GLU A 141 -23.61 1.74 16.77
CA GLU A 141 -23.51 1.11 15.46
C GLU A 141 -22.51 1.85 14.55
N PHE A 142 -22.50 3.19 14.61
CA PHE A 142 -21.56 3.99 13.84
C PHE A 142 -20.11 3.73 14.27
N THR A 143 -19.83 3.79 15.57
CA THR A 143 -18.49 3.53 16.13
C THR A 143 -18.04 2.08 15.90
N SER A 144 -18.97 1.11 16.03
CA SER A 144 -18.71 -0.29 15.72
C SER A 144 -18.32 -0.48 14.24
N THR A 145 -19.02 0.20 13.34
CA THR A 145 -18.71 0.15 11.90
C THR A 145 -17.34 0.73 11.59
N LEU A 146 -16.99 1.85 12.21
CA LEU A 146 -15.65 2.43 12.11
C LEU A 146 -14.59 1.49 12.69
N GLY A 147 -14.87 0.83 13.82
CA GLY A 147 -13.99 -0.16 14.45
C GLY A 147 -13.69 -1.34 13.53
N ARG A 148 -14.69 -1.87 12.82
CA ARG A 148 -14.51 -2.93 11.81
C ARG A 148 -13.61 -2.51 10.66
N ASN A 149 -13.50 -1.21 10.40
CA ASN A 149 -12.61 -0.62 9.39
C ASN A 149 -11.28 -0.13 9.97
N GLY A 150 -10.93 -0.54 11.19
CA GLY A 150 -9.63 -0.25 11.81
C GLY A 150 -9.52 1.12 12.49
N VAL A 151 -10.62 1.87 12.60
CA VAL A 151 -10.65 3.14 13.34
C VAL A 151 -10.92 2.84 14.82
N VAL A 152 -9.97 3.19 15.68
CA VAL A 152 -10.04 2.92 17.11
C VAL A 152 -9.86 4.22 17.88
N ARG A 153 -10.72 4.42 18.93
CA ARG A 153 -10.57 5.52 19.87
C ARG A 153 -9.30 5.32 20.70
N ILE A 154 -8.61 6.40 20.99
CA ILE A 154 -7.46 6.42 21.89
C ILE A 154 -8.01 6.63 23.30
N GLU A 155 -7.85 5.63 24.16
CA GLU A 155 -8.24 5.71 25.58
C GLU A 155 -7.15 6.46 26.33
N ALA A 156 -7.42 7.68 26.73
CA ALA A 156 -6.45 8.54 27.37
C ALA A 156 -6.67 8.69 28.89
N LEU A 157 -7.92 8.63 29.35
CA LEU A 157 -8.26 8.92 30.74
C LEU A 157 -7.56 7.97 31.72
N GLY A 158 -6.86 8.53 32.69
CA GLY A 158 -6.09 7.78 33.69
C GLY A 158 -4.79 7.17 33.18
N GLN A 159 -4.41 7.42 31.93
CA GLN A 159 -3.16 6.94 31.35
C GLN A 159 -2.02 7.96 31.54
N PRO A 160 -0.77 7.50 31.57
CA PRO A 160 0.38 8.41 31.47
C PRO A 160 0.29 9.25 30.19
N PHE A 161 0.70 10.49 30.27
CA PHE A 161 0.72 11.37 29.11
C PHE A 161 1.75 10.88 28.07
N ASP A 162 1.30 10.67 26.84
CA ASP A 162 2.16 10.33 25.68
C ASP A 162 1.98 11.42 24.61
N PRO A 163 3.03 12.20 24.29
CA PRO A 163 2.95 13.23 23.26
C PRO A 163 2.59 12.74 21.85
N ASN A 164 2.77 11.43 21.56
CA ASN A 164 2.41 10.86 20.26
C ASN A 164 0.89 10.57 20.14
N LEU A 165 0.19 10.44 21.27
CA LEU A 165 -1.22 10.09 21.34
C LEU A 165 -2.08 11.21 21.88
N HIS A 166 -1.50 12.06 22.73
CA HIS A 166 -2.21 13.06 23.53
C HIS A 166 -1.70 14.47 23.24
N GLU A 167 -2.61 15.43 23.26
CA GLU A 167 -2.34 16.86 23.20
C GLU A 167 -2.79 17.50 24.49
N ALA A 168 -1.85 17.91 25.35
CA ALA A 168 -2.15 18.57 26.61
C ALA A 168 -2.53 20.03 26.36
N VAL A 169 -3.78 20.40 26.59
CA VAL A 169 -4.31 21.75 26.42
C VAL A 169 -4.51 22.46 27.75
N ALA A 170 -4.54 21.73 28.85
CA ALA A 170 -4.65 22.25 30.22
C ALA A 170 -3.78 21.44 31.18
N HIS A 171 -3.27 22.12 32.19
CA HIS A 171 -2.49 21.51 33.26
C HIS A 171 -3.15 21.83 34.62
N GLU A 172 -3.10 20.85 35.52
CA GLU A 172 -3.52 20.99 36.90
C GLU A 172 -2.39 20.54 37.81
N GLU A 173 -1.98 21.41 38.72
CA GLU A 173 -0.96 21.08 39.73
C GLU A 173 -1.69 20.47 40.94
N THR A 174 -1.65 19.15 41.05
CA THR A 174 -2.26 18.43 42.17
C THR A 174 -1.25 17.94 43.19
N GLY A 175 0.04 17.79 42.77
CA GLY A 175 1.08 17.21 43.59
C GLY A 175 0.86 15.71 43.94
N GLU A 176 -0.11 15.06 43.31
CA GLU A 176 -0.46 13.67 43.58
C GLU A 176 0.30 12.68 42.66
N HIS A 177 0.87 13.19 41.57
CA HIS A 177 1.52 12.35 40.55
C HIS A 177 2.98 12.76 40.32
N GLU A 178 3.89 11.81 40.36
CA GLU A 178 5.31 12.00 40.02
C GLU A 178 5.55 12.28 38.53
N ALA A 179 4.62 11.85 37.66
CA ALA A 179 4.67 12.06 36.21
C ALA A 179 3.30 12.55 35.70
N PRO A 180 3.25 13.29 34.57
CA PRO A 180 2.00 13.78 34.04
C PRO A 180 1.02 12.65 33.72
N VAL A 181 -0.18 12.67 34.29
CA VAL A 181 -1.29 11.72 34.06
C VAL A 181 -2.48 12.47 33.48
N VAL A 182 -3.17 11.84 32.56
CA VAL A 182 -4.40 12.40 31.96
C VAL A 182 -5.54 12.29 32.96
N VAL A 183 -6.05 13.43 33.41
CA VAL A 183 -7.17 13.49 34.38
C VAL A 183 -8.50 13.79 33.72
N GLU A 184 -8.49 14.39 32.53
CA GLU A 184 -9.73 14.69 31.80
C GLU A 184 -9.48 14.59 30.31
N GLU A 185 -10.44 14.02 29.58
CA GLU A 185 -10.47 13.99 28.13
C GLU A 185 -11.45 15.07 27.64
N LEU A 186 -10.90 16.09 26.96
CA LEU A 186 -11.69 17.21 26.45
C LEU A 186 -12.20 16.93 25.03
N ARG A 187 -11.46 16.11 24.27
CA ARG A 187 -11.85 15.71 22.92
C ARG A 187 -11.22 14.35 22.59
N ALA A 188 -12.03 13.44 22.12
CA ALA A 188 -11.58 12.09 21.79
C ALA A 188 -10.56 12.07 20.65
N GLY A 189 -9.49 11.28 20.81
CA GLY A 189 -8.52 10.96 19.78
C GLY A 189 -8.87 9.68 19.05
N TYR A 190 -8.39 9.55 17.81
CA TYR A 190 -8.63 8.39 16.98
C TYR A 190 -7.39 7.98 16.19
N ARG A 191 -7.21 6.66 16.02
CA ARG A 191 -6.20 6.06 15.16
C ARG A 191 -6.84 5.14 14.13
N LEU A 192 -6.25 5.08 12.94
CA LEU A 192 -6.56 4.09 11.91
C LEU A 192 -5.44 3.06 11.89
N ASN A 193 -5.73 1.84 12.29
CA ASN A 193 -4.72 0.81 12.52
C ASN A 193 -3.61 1.33 13.46
N ASN A 194 -2.40 1.52 12.96
CA ASN A 194 -1.25 2.04 13.73
C ASN A 194 -0.97 3.54 13.51
N LYS A 195 -1.75 4.23 12.69
CA LYS A 195 -1.55 5.66 12.38
C LYS A 195 -2.52 6.50 13.18
N VAL A 196 -2.00 7.41 14.00
CA VAL A 196 -2.81 8.42 14.67
C VAL A 196 -3.36 9.39 13.61
N ILE A 197 -4.70 9.55 13.60
CA ILE A 197 -5.41 10.51 12.74
C ILE A 197 -5.62 11.82 13.50
N ARG A 198 -5.98 11.71 14.77
CA ARG A 198 -6.17 12.85 15.66
C ARG A 198 -5.75 12.46 17.08
N THR A 199 -4.92 13.29 17.69
CA THR A 199 -4.55 13.16 19.10
C THR A 199 -5.75 13.43 20.01
N THR A 200 -5.77 12.81 21.19
CA THR A 200 -6.74 13.11 22.23
C THR A 200 -6.37 14.43 22.90
N MET A 201 -7.28 15.41 22.93
CA MET A 201 -7.06 16.64 23.70
C MET A 201 -7.36 16.37 25.16
N VAL A 202 -6.38 16.60 26.02
CA VAL A 202 -6.42 16.18 27.41
C VAL A 202 -6.03 17.31 28.36
N LYS A 203 -6.53 17.22 29.60
CA LYS A 203 -6.01 17.90 30.75
C LYS A 203 -5.12 16.93 31.51
N VAL A 204 -3.94 17.36 31.87
CA VAL A 204 -2.96 16.56 32.62
C VAL A 204 -2.77 17.11 34.02
N ALA A 205 -2.60 16.21 35.00
CA ALA A 205 -2.19 16.53 36.35
C ALA A 205 -0.76 16.06 36.61
N GLN A 206 -0.03 16.85 37.36
CA GLN A 206 1.33 16.55 37.82
C GLN A 206 1.50 17.03 39.26
#